data_22cebf2ce928f8e01a345977ff65e145
#
_entry.id   22cebf2ce928f8e01a345977ff65e145
#
_cell.length_a   1.000
_cell.length_b   1.000
_cell.length_c   1.000
_cell.angle_alpha   90.00
_cell.angle_beta   90.00
_cell.angle_gamma   90.00
#
_symmetry.space_group_name_H-M   'P 1'
#
loop_
_entity.id
_entity.type
_entity.pdbx_description
1 polymer ?
#
loop_
_entity_poly.entity_id
_entity_poly.type
_entity_poly.pdbx_seq_one_letter_code
_entity_poly.pdbx_strand_id
1 'polypeptide(L)'
;MSETRYEIRPIGVIRSELASREAAPRQGYESAPDAWVEVNSAVAEGLEGISVGSEIILITWFHKAHRDILKLHPRRDKSKPVTGVFSTRSPDRPNPLGLHRVMVLEITGNRLRVGPIEAIDGTPVVDIKPVLLQSMDS
;
A
#
# COMPACT_ATOMS: atom_id res chain seq x y z
N MET A 1 -1.22 28.14 14.87
CA MET A 1 -0.24 27.06 14.73
C MET A 1 0.18 26.93 13.29
N SER A 2 1.46 26.94 13.06
CA SER A 2 1.94 26.78 11.70
C SER A 2 1.88 25.29 11.32
N GLU A 3 1.58 25.03 10.07
CA GLU A 3 1.58 23.69 9.53
C GLU A 3 2.76 23.51 8.59
N THR A 4 3.65 22.61 8.93
CA THR A 4 4.73 22.22 8.04
C THR A 4 4.19 21.18 7.07
N ARG A 5 4.45 21.37 5.80
CA ARG A 5 4.03 20.46 4.74
C ARG A 5 5.24 19.82 4.11
N TYR A 6 5.14 18.54 3.87
CA TYR A 6 6.16 17.77 3.16
C TYR A 6 5.55 17.23 1.88
N GLU A 7 6.33 17.21 0.84
CA GLU A 7 5.86 16.74 -0.46
C GLU A 7 6.22 15.27 -0.63
N ILE A 8 5.25 14.49 -1.07
CA ILE A 8 5.47 13.08 -1.43
C ILE A 8 5.37 12.98 -2.94
N ARG A 9 6.37 12.37 -3.56
CA ARG A 9 6.36 12.10 -4.99
C ARG A 9 6.25 10.60 -5.21
N PRO A 10 5.14 10.10 -5.77
CA PRO A 10 5.01 8.67 -6.03
C PRO A 10 6.14 8.16 -6.91
N ILE A 11 6.65 6.99 -6.56
CA ILE A 11 7.71 6.36 -7.35
C ILE A 11 7.16 5.41 -8.41
N GLY A 12 5.87 5.11 -8.35
CA GLY A 12 5.25 4.19 -9.29
C GLY A 12 3.75 4.08 -9.05
N VAL A 13 3.16 3.08 -9.67
CA VAL A 13 1.71 2.86 -9.63
C VAL A 13 1.40 1.38 -9.62
N ILE A 14 0.32 1.01 -8.94
CA ILE A 14 -0.22 -0.35 -8.95
C ILE A 14 -1.11 -0.53 -10.17
N ARG A 15 -0.92 -1.65 -10.89
CA ARG A 15 -1.85 -2.11 -11.93
C ARG A 15 -2.45 -3.43 -11.45
N SER A 16 -3.75 -3.43 -11.28
CA SER A 16 -4.49 -4.55 -10.69
C SER A 16 -5.82 -4.74 -11.39
N GLU A 17 -6.37 -5.94 -11.26
CA GLU A 17 -7.75 -6.21 -11.69
C GLU A 17 -8.77 -5.62 -10.73
N LEU A 18 -8.37 -5.27 -9.50
CA LEU A 18 -9.26 -4.63 -8.53
C LEU A 18 -9.49 -3.17 -8.92
N ALA A 19 -10.73 -2.84 -9.31
CA ALA A 19 -11.05 -1.52 -9.86
C ALA A 19 -11.62 -0.54 -8.84
N SER A 20 -12.13 -1.03 -7.70
CA SER A 20 -12.80 -0.18 -6.73
C SER A 20 -12.56 -0.66 -5.30
N ARG A 21 -12.76 0.25 -4.33
CA ARG A 21 -12.65 -0.07 -2.90
C ARG A 21 -13.63 -1.16 -2.47
N GLU A 22 -14.82 -1.16 -3.06
CA GLU A 22 -15.87 -2.13 -2.71
C GLU A 22 -15.49 -3.54 -3.12
N ALA A 23 -14.73 -3.68 -4.20
CA ALA A 23 -14.29 -4.98 -4.69
C ALA A 23 -13.04 -5.48 -3.97
N ALA A 24 -12.28 -4.57 -3.31
CA ALA A 24 -11.01 -4.94 -2.70
C ALA A 24 -11.21 -5.57 -1.33
N PRO A 25 -10.49 -6.67 -1.02
CA PRO A 25 -10.45 -7.17 0.35
C PRO A 25 -9.71 -6.16 1.24
N ARG A 26 -9.97 -6.22 2.55
CA ARG A 26 -9.36 -5.28 3.49
C ARG A 26 -7.87 -5.50 3.69
N GLN A 27 -7.44 -6.74 3.57
CA GLN A 27 -6.03 -7.12 3.72
C GLN A 27 -5.66 -8.10 2.61
N GLY A 28 -4.41 -8.09 2.21
CA GLY A 28 -3.92 -8.96 1.13
C GLY A 28 -4.17 -10.43 1.38
N TYR A 29 -4.05 -10.88 2.65
CA TYR A 29 -4.28 -12.28 2.99
C TYR A 29 -5.75 -12.71 2.85
N GLU A 30 -6.66 -11.79 2.57
CA GLU A 30 -8.08 -12.09 2.40
C GLU A 30 -8.43 -12.35 0.93
N SER A 31 -7.62 -13.19 0.26
CA SER A 31 -7.84 -13.62 -1.13
C SER A 31 -7.63 -12.52 -2.17
N ALA A 32 -6.71 -11.61 -1.91
CA ALA A 32 -6.37 -10.59 -2.90
C ALA A 32 -5.59 -11.19 -4.07
N PRO A 33 -5.72 -10.61 -5.27
CA PRO A 33 -4.96 -11.07 -6.42
C PRO A 33 -3.52 -10.57 -6.38
N ASP A 34 -2.73 -11.04 -7.35
CA ASP A 34 -1.43 -10.44 -7.65
C ASP A 34 -1.65 -9.13 -8.42
N ALA A 35 -0.66 -8.27 -8.40
CA ALA A 35 -0.68 -7.03 -9.16
C ALA A 35 0.71 -6.69 -9.66
N TRP A 36 0.78 -5.76 -10.61
CA TRP A 36 2.04 -5.22 -11.10
C TRP A 36 2.31 -3.88 -10.46
N VAL A 37 3.55 -3.68 -10.03
CA VAL A 37 4.06 -2.36 -9.62
C VAL A 37 4.87 -1.84 -10.79
N GLU A 38 4.43 -0.74 -11.38
CA GLU A 38 5.17 -0.05 -12.44
C GLU A 38 5.95 1.08 -11.81
N VAL A 39 7.28 0.95 -11.77
CA VAL A 39 8.15 1.95 -11.16
C VAL A 39 8.57 2.96 -12.22
N ASN A 40 8.54 4.24 -11.87
CA ASN A 40 8.94 5.30 -12.80
C ASN A 40 10.40 5.13 -13.22
N SER A 41 10.67 5.30 -14.50
CA SER A 41 12.02 5.12 -15.04
C SER A 41 13.04 6.04 -14.35
N ALA A 42 12.62 7.22 -13.94
CA ALA A 42 13.51 8.18 -13.29
C ALA A 42 14.10 7.69 -11.96
N VAL A 43 13.44 6.73 -11.30
CA VAL A 43 13.88 6.19 -10.01
C VAL A 43 14.09 4.68 -10.05
N ALA A 44 14.06 4.07 -11.23
CA ALA A 44 14.14 2.62 -11.38
C ALA A 44 15.47 2.04 -10.87
N GLU A 45 16.54 2.82 -10.82
CA GLU A 45 17.79 2.38 -10.20
C GLU A 45 17.61 1.92 -8.75
N GLY A 46 16.61 2.45 -8.07
CA GLY A 46 16.31 2.07 -6.69
C GLY A 46 15.85 0.63 -6.55
N LEU A 47 15.52 -0.04 -7.65
CA LEU A 47 15.12 -1.45 -7.63
C LEU A 47 16.30 -2.41 -7.54
N GLU A 48 17.52 -1.92 -7.73
CA GLU A 48 18.71 -2.77 -7.68
C GLU A 48 18.78 -3.48 -6.32
N GLY A 49 18.96 -4.80 -6.36
CA GLY A 49 19.02 -5.62 -5.15
C GLY A 49 17.71 -6.32 -4.81
N ILE A 50 16.60 -5.93 -5.43
CA ILE A 50 15.34 -6.66 -5.27
C ILE A 50 15.38 -7.88 -6.19
N SER A 51 15.00 -9.04 -5.65
CA SER A 51 14.99 -10.29 -6.42
C SER A 51 13.67 -11.03 -6.26
N VAL A 52 13.40 -11.89 -7.24
CA VAL A 52 12.23 -12.80 -7.18
C VAL A 52 12.35 -13.67 -5.93
N GLY A 53 11.26 -13.82 -5.21
CA GLY A 53 11.22 -14.56 -3.95
C GLY A 53 11.45 -13.70 -2.72
N SER A 54 11.86 -12.45 -2.89
CA SER A 54 12.01 -11.53 -1.76
C SER A 54 10.65 -11.06 -1.26
N GLU A 55 10.55 -10.87 0.06
CA GLU A 55 9.42 -10.16 0.63
C GLU A 55 9.76 -8.68 0.75
N ILE A 56 8.83 -7.85 0.37
CA ILE A 56 8.97 -6.39 0.45
C ILE A 56 7.72 -5.80 1.09
N ILE A 57 7.87 -4.56 1.56
CA ILE A 57 6.74 -3.75 2.02
C ILE A 57 6.56 -2.62 1.02
N LEU A 58 5.36 -2.55 0.44
CA LEU A 58 4.97 -1.43 -0.40
C LEU A 58 4.26 -0.42 0.47
N ILE A 59 4.66 0.84 0.36
CA ILE A 59 3.95 1.94 0.98
C ILE A 59 3.21 2.67 -0.12
N THR A 60 1.89 2.75 0.01
CA THR A 60 1.02 3.33 -1.01
C THR A 60 0.27 4.52 -0.47
N TRP A 61 -0.31 5.29 -1.37
CA TRP A 61 -1.22 6.38 -1.04
C TRP A 61 -2.61 5.96 -1.50
N PHE A 62 -3.54 5.82 -0.54
CA PHE A 62 -4.92 5.46 -0.89
C PHE A 62 -5.64 6.69 -1.45
N HIS A 63 -5.49 6.88 -2.75
CA HIS A 63 -5.92 8.11 -3.45
C HIS A 63 -7.44 8.30 -3.48
N LYS A 64 -8.21 7.29 -3.12
CA LYS A 64 -9.68 7.39 -3.03
C LYS A 64 -10.18 7.40 -1.59
N ALA A 65 -9.29 7.52 -0.62
CA ALA A 65 -9.66 7.56 0.78
C ALA A 65 -10.14 8.95 1.19
N HIS A 66 -10.90 8.99 2.29
CA HIS A 66 -11.32 10.24 2.91
C HIS A 66 -10.28 10.65 3.95
N ARG A 67 -9.84 11.90 3.91
CA ARG A 67 -8.79 12.40 4.79
C ARG A 67 -9.31 13.13 6.03
N ASP A 68 -10.60 13.32 6.11
CA ASP A 68 -11.26 14.05 7.21
C ASP A 68 -11.82 13.14 8.30
N ILE A 69 -11.52 11.85 8.24
CA ILE A 69 -12.01 10.85 9.19
C ILE A 69 -10.99 10.69 10.31
N LEU A 70 -11.44 10.86 11.56
CA LEU A 70 -10.61 10.67 12.75
C LEU A 70 -11.06 9.49 13.60
N LYS A 71 -12.34 9.11 13.49
CA LYS A 71 -12.92 7.99 14.25
C LYS A 71 -13.85 7.21 13.33
N LEU A 72 -13.92 5.91 13.55
CA LEU A 72 -14.81 5.04 12.77
C LEU A 72 -15.04 3.72 13.51
N HIS A 73 -15.96 2.93 12.99
CA HIS A 73 -16.11 1.54 13.40
C HIS A 73 -15.08 0.71 12.63
N PRO A 74 -14.18 -0.04 13.31
CA PRO A 74 -13.18 -0.86 12.63
C PRO A 74 -13.85 -1.82 11.65
N ARG A 75 -13.31 -1.90 10.43
CA ARG A 75 -13.79 -2.77 9.34
C ARG A 75 -15.28 -2.58 9.03
N ARG A 76 -15.82 -1.39 9.31
CA ARG A 76 -17.24 -1.06 9.15
C ARG A 76 -18.17 -1.95 10.01
N ASP A 77 -17.63 -2.56 11.03
CA ASP A 77 -18.40 -3.42 11.93
C ASP A 77 -19.01 -2.60 13.06
N LYS A 78 -20.29 -2.31 12.94
CA LYS A 78 -21.00 -1.47 13.91
C LYS A 78 -21.19 -2.14 15.28
N SER A 79 -20.91 -3.44 15.39
CA SER A 79 -20.94 -4.12 16.67
C SER A 79 -19.72 -3.79 17.52
N LYS A 80 -18.66 -3.25 16.91
CA LYS A 80 -17.46 -2.83 17.61
C LYS A 80 -17.56 -1.36 17.97
N PRO A 81 -16.90 -0.93 19.06
CA PRO A 81 -16.95 0.48 19.43
C PRO A 81 -16.26 1.36 18.38
N VAL A 82 -16.73 2.59 18.28
CA VAL A 82 -16.05 3.61 17.47
C VAL A 82 -14.67 3.84 18.08
N THR A 83 -13.64 3.85 17.24
CA THR A 83 -12.28 4.04 17.70
C THR A 83 -11.55 5.02 16.80
N GLY A 84 -10.44 5.57 17.28
CA GLY A 84 -9.59 6.46 16.52
C GLY A 84 -8.91 5.74 15.37
N VAL A 85 -8.76 6.43 14.23
CA VAL A 85 -8.20 5.81 13.02
C VAL A 85 -6.76 5.34 13.22
N PHE A 86 -6.01 5.96 14.13
CA PHE A 86 -4.61 5.56 14.38
C PHE A 86 -4.51 4.22 15.12
N SER A 87 -5.62 3.73 15.64
CA SER A 87 -5.70 2.38 16.23
C SER A 87 -6.24 1.36 15.22
N THR A 88 -6.32 1.71 13.96
CA THR A 88 -6.86 0.87 12.89
C THR A 88 -5.96 0.91 11.68
N ARG A 89 -6.21 0.00 10.75
CA ARG A 89 -5.59 -0.01 9.42
C ARG A 89 -6.52 0.55 8.35
N SER A 90 -7.55 1.30 8.75
CA SER A 90 -8.46 1.91 7.78
C SER A 90 -7.70 2.82 6.82
N PRO A 91 -8.01 2.79 5.51
CA PRO A 91 -7.44 3.75 4.57
C PRO A 91 -7.90 5.17 4.83
N ASP A 92 -9.09 5.35 5.42
CA ASP A 92 -9.63 6.69 5.71
C ASP A 92 -8.95 7.25 6.96
N ARG A 93 -8.09 8.22 6.75
CA ARG A 93 -7.25 8.85 7.79
C ARG A 93 -6.60 10.10 7.24
N PRO A 94 -6.04 10.98 8.09
CA PRO A 94 -5.45 12.24 7.60
C PRO A 94 -4.39 12.07 6.52
N ASN A 95 -3.50 11.09 6.67
CA ASN A 95 -2.52 10.74 5.65
C ASN A 95 -2.75 9.27 5.29
N PRO A 96 -3.49 9.00 4.20
CA PRO A 96 -3.96 7.64 3.90
C PRO A 96 -2.86 6.78 3.28
N LEU A 97 -1.82 6.53 4.05
CA LEU A 97 -0.71 5.67 3.66
C LEU A 97 -1.06 4.23 3.95
N GLY A 98 -0.84 3.36 2.98
CA GLY A 98 -1.05 1.93 3.11
C GLY A 98 0.26 1.19 3.25
N LEU A 99 0.22 0.07 3.96
CA LEU A 99 1.34 -0.86 4.10
C LEU A 99 0.91 -2.20 3.55
N HIS A 100 1.68 -2.73 2.61
CA HIS A 100 1.37 -4.03 1.99
C HIS A 100 2.62 -4.89 2.00
N ARG A 101 2.59 -5.96 2.78
CA ARG A 101 3.67 -6.94 2.76
C ARG A 101 3.37 -7.94 1.65
N VAL A 102 4.25 -8.03 0.69
CA VAL A 102 4.03 -8.84 -0.51
C VAL A 102 5.32 -9.56 -0.90
N MET A 103 5.15 -10.61 -1.69
CA MET A 103 6.28 -11.33 -2.27
C MET A 103 6.50 -10.87 -3.71
N VAL A 104 7.75 -10.73 -4.11
CA VAL A 104 8.11 -10.45 -5.50
C VAL A 104 8.05 -11.76 -6.27
N LEU A 105 7.14 -11.83 -7.25
CA LEU A 105 6.87 -13.02 -8.03
C LEU A 105 7.55 -13.01 -9.39
N GLU A 106 7.76 -11.82 -9.94
CA GLU A 106 8.35 -11.66 -11.27
C GLU A 106 8.93 -10.25 -11.40
N ILE A 107 10.02 -10.11 -12.13
CA ILE A 107 10.64 -8.81 -12.42
C ILE A 107 10.83 -8.72 -13.92
N THR A 108 10.29 -7.67 -14.54
CA THR A 108 10.44 -7.41 -15.96
C THR A 108 10.75 -5.92 -16.14
N GLY A 109 12.03 -5.61 -16.34
CA GLY A 109 12.47 -4.22 -16.43
C GLY A 109 12.18 -3.47 -15.12
N ASN A 110 11.42 -2.38 -15.21
CA ASN A 110 11.01 -1.59 -14.05
C ASN A 110 9.63 -1.99 -13.52
N ARG A 111 9.17 -3.20 -13.83
CA ARG A 111 7.89 -3.71 -13.37
C ARG A 111 8.09 -4.93 -12.48
N LEU A 112 7.40 -4.94 -11.35
CA LEU A 112 7.43 -6.05 -10.39
C LEU A 112 6.04 -6.65 -10.30
N ARG A 113 5.90 -7.96 -10.52
CA ARG A 113 4.65 -8.64 -10.18
C ARG A 113 4.75 -9.08 -8.73
N VAL A 114 3.80 -8.68 -7.93
CA VAL A 114 3.81 -8.90 -6.48
C VAL A 114 2.46 -9.44 -6.02
N GLY A 115 2.44 -10.10 -4.88
CA GLY A 115 1.18 -10.56 -4.33
C GLY A 115 1.32 -11.30 -3.01
N PRO A 116 0.16 -11.53 -2.39
CA PRO A 116 -1.15 -10.95 -2.73
C PRO A 116 -1.26 -9.50 -2.27
N ILE A 117 -2.06 -8.70 -2.95
CA ILE A 117 -2.20 -7.29 -2.60
C ILE A 117 -3.63 -6.79 -2.82
N GLU A 118 -4.16 -6.06 -1.83
CA GLU A 118 -5.53 -5.54 -1.82
C GLU A 118 -5.68 -4.16 -2.45
N ALA A 119 -4.59 -3.50 -2.82
CA ALA A 119 -4.65 -2.17 -3.43
C ALA A 119 -5.33 -2.21 -4.79
N ILE A 120 -6.13 -1.19 -5.07
CA ILE A 120 -6.86 -1.10 -6.33
C ILE A 120 -5.98 -0.57 -7.45
N ASP A 121 -6.42 -0.80 -8.68
CA ASP A 121 -5.72 -0.28 -9.86
C ASP A 121 -5.55 1.23 -9.78
N GLY A 122 -4.37 1.70 -10.16
CA GLY A 122 -4.06 3.12 -10.14
C GLY A 122 -3.55 3.66 -8.81
N THR A 123 -3.47 2.81 -7.77
CA THR A 123 -2.96 3.26 -6.47
C THR A 123 -1.50 3.69 -6.58
N PRO A 124 -1.18 4.94 -6.18
CA PRO A 124 0.22 5.39 -6.21
C PRO A 124 1.09 4.64 -5.21
N VAL A 125 2.29 4.29 -5.62
CA VAL A 125 3.30 3.70 -4.74
C VAL A 125 4.24 4.81 -4.29
N VAL A 126 4.37 4.97 -3.00
CA VAL A 126 5.19 6.03 -2.38
C VAL A 126 6.60 5.56 -2.14
N ASP A 127 6.76 4.31 -1.67
CA ASP A 127 8.06 3.77 -1.30
C ASP A 127 8.03 2.24 -1.31
N ILE A 128 9.20 1.65 -1.37
CA ILE A 128 9.40 0.20 -1.28
C ILE A 128 10.51 -0.04 -0.25
N LYS A 129 10.25 -0.93 0.70
CA LYS A 129 11.24 -1.29 1.72
C LYS A 129 11.37 -2.80 1.80
N PRO A 130 12.57 -3.33 2.09
CA PRO A 130 12.69 -4.76 2.30
C PRO A 130 12.08 -5.18 3.64
N VAL A 131 11.65 -6.42 3.74
CA VAL A 131 11.32 -7.03 5.03
C VAL A 131 12.63 -7.53 5.63
N LEU A 132 12.95 -7.08 6.83
CA LEU A 132 14.19 -7.46 7.51
C LEU A 132 13.95 -8.70 8.36
N LEU A 133 14.94 -9.61 8.38
CA LEU A 133 14.82 -10.87 9.11
C LEU A 133 14.65 -10.68 10.62
N GLN A 134 15.18 -9.59 11.16
CA GLN A 134 15.17 -9.32 12.60
C GLN A 134 14.13 -8.30 13.03
N SER A 135 13.36 -7.77 12.08
CA SER A 135 12.32 -6.80 12.35
C SER A 135 11.18 -7.02 11.39
N MET A 136 9.95 -6.88 11.88
CA MET A 136 8.76 -7.07 11.06
C MET A 136 8.39 -5.82 10.28
N ASP A 137 8.73 -4.65 10.76
CA ASP A 137 8.23 -3.39 10.23
C ASP A 137 9.29 -2.32 9.95
N SER A 138 10.53 -2.58 10.21
CA SER A 138 11.58 -1.59 9.93
C SER A 138 12.95 -2.21 9.77
#